data_e54d1f12fd87c818121ee7c376127637
#
_entry.id   e54d1f12fd87c818121ee7c376127637
#
_cell.length_a   1.000
_cell.length_b   1.000
_cell.length_c   1.000
_cell.angle_alpha   90.00
_cell.angle_beta   90.00
_cell.angle_gamma   90.00
#
_symmetry.space_group_name_H-M   'P 1'
#
loop_
_entity.id
_entity.type
_entity.pdbx_description
1 polymer ?
#
loop_
_entity_poly.entity_id
_entity_poly.type
_entity_poly.pdbx_seq_one_letter_code
_entity_poly.pdbx_strand_id
1 'polypeptide(L)'
;SRRLSTHGSWQMPFAGPAGDLYTLTTQLDLDLYWLNGFREPGQSAGTPSNDGLEARLHPLMALEWRFPFVRRDGSVRQVIEPVAQFILAPYGGNPKEIPNEDSRSLEFDDTNLFSLNRFPGDDRVESGPRANLGVKASLFGASGGYTTLTMGQVFRVRDDDTFAEQSGLDDHRSDYVMALTVSPSPFFDLTNRLRLDRNSFSLRRNEVYFSIGPRFLRFNTSYISLEREQTSDELEAREELYNSLRWQISERWIATAESRRDLRDDGGQIRAGAGLQYLDECIGFGITVERNFTRDRDVEPSTSVNFRFLLQNLG
;
A
#
# COMPACT_ATOMS: atom_id res chain seq x y z
N SER A 1 9.00 4.84 -25.28
CA SER A 1 8.11 6.02 -25.21
C SER A 1 8.80 7.20 -24.53
N ARG A 2 8.34 8.42 -24.78
CA ARG A 2 8.71 9.64 -24.03
C ARG A 2 7.42 10.27 -23.57
N ARG A 3 7.37 10.76 -22.31
CA ARG A 3 6.19 11.38 -21.72
C ARG A 3 6.51 12.78 -21.21
N LEU A 4 5.56 13.71 -21.40
CA LEU A 4 5.51 15.00 -20.71
C LEU A 4 4.15 15.08 -19.99
N SER A 5 4.16 15.17 -18.67
CA SER A 5 2.97 15.28 -17.85
C SER A 5 2.91 16.62 -17.13
N THR A 6 1.73 17.18 -17.04
CA THR A 6 1.43 18.40 -16.27
C THR A 6 0.20 18.15 -15.42
N HIS A 7 0.31 18.41 -14.14
CA HIS A 7 -0.75 18.27 -13.16
C HIS A 7 -1.06 19.62 -12.51
N GLY A 8 -2.33 19.99 -12.52
CA GLY A 8 -2.84 21.17 -11.82
C GLY A 8 -3.96 20.79 -10.88
N SER A 9 -3.90 21.19 -9.60
CA SER A 9 -4.99 20.97 -8.65
C SER A 9 -5.29 22.21 -7.82
N TRP A 10 -6.56 22.37 -7.46
CA TRP A 10 -7.04 23.41 -6.56
C TRP A 10 -7.98 22.80 -5.54
N GLN A 11 -7.84 23.20 -4.27
CA GLN A 11 -8.65 22.70 -3.17
C GLN A 11 -9.22 23.84 -2.35
N MET A 12 -10.50 23.74 -1.99
CA MET A 12 -11.21 24.67 -1.14
C MET A 12 -11.88 23.94 0.03
N PRO A 13 -11.28 23.97 1.23
CA PRO A 13 -11.93 23.47 2.43
C PRO A 13 -12.92 24.49 2.98
N PHE A 14 -14.07 24.02 3.49
CA PHE A 14 -15.05 24.84 4.21
C PHE A 14 -15.79 24.01 5.24
N ALA A 15 -16.41 24.66 6.23
CA ALA A 15 -17.19 24.02 7.28
C ALA A 15 -18.66 24.32 7.10
N GLY A 16 -19.50 23.32 7.27
CA GLY A 16 -20.94 23.46 7.33
C GLY A 16 -21.44 23.94 8.69
N PRO A 17 -22.71 24.39 8.78
CA PRO A 17 -23.28 24.94 10.01
C PRO A 17 -23.43 23.90 11.13
N ALA A 18 -23.47 22.62 10.82
CA ALA A 18 -23.55 21.53 11.79
C ALA A 18 -22.19 21.10 12.34
N GLY A 19 -21.08 21.71 11.86
CA GLY A 19 -19.72 21.32 12.22
C GLY A 19 -19.15 20.23 11.32
N ASP A 20 -19.83 19.89 10.26
CA ASP A 20 -19.36 19.04 9.18
C ASP A 20 -18.33 19.79 8.31
N LEU A 21 -17.43 19.03 7.71
CA LEU A 21 -16.30 19.53 6.95
C LEU A 21 -16.43 19.12 5.49
N TYR A 22 -16.21 20.05 4.61
CA TYR A 22 -16.22 19.84 3.17
C TYR A 22 -14.88 20.21 2.56
N THR A 23 -14.47 19.48 1.54
CA THR A 23 -13.34 19.84 0.69
C THR A 23 -13.75 19.66 -0.76
N LEU A 24 -13.82 20.77 -1.49
CA LEU A 24 -13.97 20.75 -2.95
C LEU A 24 -12.59 20.71 -3.57
N THR A 25 -12.35 19.73 -4.43
CA THR A 25 -11.11 19.59 -5.20
C THR A 25 -11.43 19.61 -6.68
N THR A 26 -10.67 20.37 -7.45
CA THR A 26 -10.65 20.31 -8.92
C THR A 26 -9.23 19.99 -9.37
N GLN A 27 -9.11 19.12 -10.35
CA GLN A 27 -7.84 18.63 -10.86
C GLN A 27 -7.89 18.57 -12.38
N LEU A 28 -6.77 18.84 -13.01
CA LEU A 28 -6.59 18.72 -14.45
C LEU A 28 -5.23 18.09 -14.72
N ASP A 29 -5.26 16.93 -15.37
CA ASP A 29 -4.06 16.23 -15.82
C ASP A 29 -3.98 16.34 -17.35
N LEU A 30 -2.81 16.70 -17.85
CA LEU A 30 -2.46 16.75 -19.25
C LEU A 30 -1.20 15.92 -19.48
N ASP A 31 -1.30 14.90 -20.32
CA ASP A 31 -0.20 14.04 -20.70
C ASP A 31 -0.01 14.01 -22.21
N LEU A 32 1.24 14.08 -22.63
CA LEU A 32 1.66 13.93 -24.02
C LEU A 32 2.65 12.77 -24.11
N TYR A 33 2.36 11.81 -24.98
CA TYR A 33 3.17 10.62 -25.20
C TYR A 33 3.70 10.63 -26.65
N TRP A 34 5.01 10.60 -26.80
CA TRP A 34 5.67 10.34 -28.09
C TRP A 34 6.01 8.86 -28.17
N LEU A 35 5.30 8.14 -29.04
CA LEU A 35 5.43 6.71 -29.24
C LEU A 35 6.36 6.45 -30.42
N ASN A 36 7.25 5.47 -30.26
CA ASN A 36 8.13 4.99 -31.30
C ASN A 36 8.30 3.48 -31.13
N GLY A 37 7.80 2.71 -32.08
CA GLY A 37 7.87 1.24 -32.05
C GLY A 37 7.07 0.59 -30.94
N PHE A 38 6.04 1.25 -30.39
CA PHE A 38 5.23 0.69 -29.31
C PHE A 38 4.30 -0.41 -29.84
N ARG A 39 4.25 -1.53 -29.12
CA ARG A 39 3.31 -2.62 -29.33
C ARG A 39 2.70 -2.99 -27.98
N GLU A 40 1.40 -3.29 -27.98
CA GLU A 40 0.74 -3.79 -26.78
C GLU A 40 1.34 -5.14 -26.35
N PRO A 41 1.44 -5.38 -25.04
CA PRO A 41 1.83 -6.70 -24.53
C PRO A 41 0.93 -7.80 -25.09
N GLY A 42 1.53 -8.89 -25.58
CA GLY A 42 0.80 -10.02 -26.20
C GLY A 42 0.53 -9.91 -27.70
N GLN A 43 0.83 -8.78 -28.37
CA GLN A 43 0.75 -8.67 -29.81
C GLN A 43 1.90 -9.39 -30.51
N SER A 44 1.58 -10.05 -31.66
CA SER A 44 2.57 -10.73 -32.48
C SER A 44 3.61 -9.78 -33.05
N ALA A 45 4.85 -10.26 -33.26
CA ALA A 45 5.93 -9.48 -33.85
C ALA A 45 5.63 -8.91 -35.26
N GLY A 46 4.65 -9.46 -35.97
CA GLY A 46 4.18 -8.99 -37.28
C GLY A 46 3.12 -7.87 -37.24
N THR A 47 2.61 -7.49 -36.06
CA THR A 47 1.65 -6.39 -35.93
C THR A 47 2.38 -5.05 -36.10
N PRO A 48 1.80 -4.09 -36.86
CA PRO A 48 2.39 -2.75 -36.97
C PRO A 48 2.59 -2.13 -35.60
N SER A 49 3.72 -1.46 -35.40
CA SER A 49 3.97 -0.68 -34.19
C SER A 49 3.17 0.62 -34.21
N ASN A 50 2.75 1.08 -33.05
CA ASN A 50 2.16 2.41 -32.90
C ASN A 50 3.29 3.45 -32.81
N ASP A 51 3.28 4.37 -33.77
CA ASP A 51 4.18 5.52 -33.82
C ASP A 51 3.34 6.79 -33.88
N GLY A 52 3.64 7.76 -33.06
CA GLY A 52 2.90 9.02 -33.09
C GLY A 52 2.92 9.79 -31.77
N LEU A 53 2.08 10.82 -31.76
CA LEU A 53 1.81 11.64 -30.59
C LEU A 53 0.41 11.32 -30.09
N GLU A 54 0.33 10.83 -28.85
CA GLU A 54 -0.91 10.63 -28.12
C GLU A 54 -1.04 11.67 -27.01
N ALA A 55 -2.23 12.22 -26.82
CA ALA A 55 -2.51 13.22 -25.81
C ALA A 55 -3.68 12.78 -24.94
N ARG A 56 -3.54 12.97 -23.63
CA ARG A 56 -4.62 12.74 -22.67
C ARG A 56 -4.90 14.01 -21.89
N LEU A 57 -6.19 14.34 -21.77
CA LEU A 57 -6.68 15.40 -20.91
C LEU A 57 -7.69 14.79 -19.95
N HIS A 58 -7.42 14.85 -18.66
CA HIS A 58 -8.27 14.24 -17.63
C HIS A 58 -8.67 15.28 -16.56
N PRO A 59 -9.82 15.97 -16.75
CA PRO A 59 -10.40 16.82 -15.72
C PRO A 59 -11.10 15.98 -14.65
N LEU A 60 -10.97 16.38 -13.39
CA LEU A 60 -11.62 15.75 -12.26
C LEU A 60 -12.14 16.79 -11.28
N MET A 61 -13.34 16.55 -10.73
CA MET A 61 -13.89 17.32 -9.62
C MET A 61 -14.32 16.36 -8.52
N ALA A 62 -13.96 16.66 -7.27
CA ALA A 62 -14.32 15.87 -6.11
C ALA A 62 -14.88 16.74 -4.99
N LEU A 63 -15.91 16.24 -4.34
CA LEU A 63 -16.45 16.81 -3.10
C LEU A 63 -16.32 15.76 -1.99
N GLU A 64 -15.48 16.02 -1.02
CA GLU A 64 -15.36 15.23 0.19
C GLU A 64 -16.18 15.87 1.31
N TRP A 65 -16.97 15.07 2.00
CA TRP A 65 -17.70 15.40 3.22
C TRP A 65 -17.20 14.54 4.37
N ARG A 66 -16.96 15.15 5.53
CA ARG A 66 -16.59 14.47 6.79
C ARG A 66 -17.35 15.06 7.93
N PHE A 67 -17.79 14.22 8.86
CA PHE A 67 -18.47 14.68 10.05
C PHE A 67 -17.88 14.07 11.32
N PRO A 68 -16.87 14.71 11.95
CA PRO A 68 -16.22 14.18 13.15
C PRO A 68 -17.10 14.34 14.40
N PHE A 69 -17.61 13.24 14.92
CA PHE A 69 -18.25 13.16 16.24
C PHE A 69 -17.19 12.92 17.30
N VAL A 70 -17.06 13.82 18.25
CA VAL A 70 -16.05 13.74 19.31
C VAL A 70 -16.72 13.59 20.67
N ARG A 71 -16.37 12.51 21.39
CA ARG A 71 -16.75 12.32 22.79
C ARG A 71 -15.49 12.31 23.65
N ARG A 72 -15.56 13.00 24.80
CA ARG A 72 -14.54 12.94 25.84
C ARG A 72 -15.17 12.34 27.09
N ASP A 73 -14.48 11.35 27.68
CA ASP A 73 -14.88 10.70 28.92
C ASP A 73 -13.62 10.63 29.82
N GLY A 74 -13.53 11.57 30.76
CA GLY A 74 -12.33 11.79 31.53
C GLY A 74 -11.13 12.09 30.61
N SER A 75 -10.12 11.23 30.66
CA SER A 75 -8.90 11.36 29.87
C SER A 75 -8.92 10.61 28.53
N VAL A 76 -10.04 9.92 28.23
CA VAL A 76 -10.21 9.19 26.97
C VAL A 76 -10.95 10.06 25.95
N ARG A 77 -10.44 10.12 24.74
CA ARG A 77 -11.07 10.80 23.60
C ARG A 77 -11.45 9.78 22.53
N GLN A 78 -12.71 9.78 22.16
CA GLN A 78 -13.28 8.98 21.08
C GLN A 78 -13.63 9.90 19.92
N VAL A 79 -13.32 9.49 18.70
CA VAL A 79 -13.69 10.19 17.47
C VAL A 79 -14.28 9.17 16.51
N ILE A 80 -15.47 9.45 15.98
CA ILE A 80 -16.09 8.68 14.90
C ILE A 80 -16.36 9.66 13.77
N GLU A 81 -15.80 9.40 12.61
CA GLU A 81 -15.86 10.29 11.45
C GLU A 81 -16.38 9.50 10.23
N PRO A 82 -17.66 9.56 9.90
CA PRO A 82 -18.14 9.16 8.59
C PRO A 82 -17.55 10.07 7.52
N VAL A 83 -17.18 9.46 6.40
CA VAL A 83 -16.57 10.11 5.24
C VAL A 83 -17.32 9.69 3.99
N ALA A 84 -17.73 10.67 3.19
CA ALA A 84 -18.29 10.46 1.85
C ALA A 84 -17.56 11.37 0.86
N GLN A 85 -17.06 10.78 -0.22
CA GLN A 85 -16.35 11.51 -1.27
C GLN A 85 -17.01 11.18 -2.61
N PHE A 86 -17.50 12.21 -3.29
CA PHE A 86 -18.11 12.13 -4.62
C PHE A 86 -17.13 12.66 -5.64
N ILE A 87 -16.83 11.86 -6.64
CA ILE A 87 -15.84 12.18 -7.67
C ILE A 87 -16.54 12.15 -9.03
N LEU A 88 -16.36 13.21 -9.80
CA LEU A 88 -16.79 13.34 -11.17
C LEU A 88 -15.57 13.40 -12.07
N ALA A 89 -15.41 12.41 -12.93
CA ALA A 89 -14.39 12.33 -13.95
C ALA A 89 -15.01 11.81 -15.25
N PRO A 90 -14.45 12.13 -16.43
CA PRO A 90 -14.91 11.57 -17.69
C PRO A 90 -14.66 10.05 -17.71
N TYR A 91 -15.45 9.34 -18.51
CA TYR A 91 -15.16 7.94 -18.83
C TYR A 91 -14.00 7.84 -19.84
N GLY A 92 -13.24 6.75 -19.77
CA GLY A 92 -12.07 6.54 -20.60
C GLY A 92 -10.81 7.22 -20.05
N GLY A 93 -9.93 7.71 -20.92
CA GLY A 93 -8.66 8.33 -20.54
C GLY A 93 -7.49 7.33 -20.49
N ASN A 94 -7.75 6.05 -20.76
CA ASN A 94 -6.74 5.01 -20.83
C ASN A 94 -6.75 4.30 -22.20
N PRO A 95 -6.47 5.03 -23.29
CA PRO A 95 -6.43 4.41 -24.63
C PRO A 95 -5.31 3.36 -24.67
N LYS A 96 -5.52 2.31 -25.47
CA LYS A 96 -4.57 1.19 -25.58
C LYS A 96 -3.22 1.60 -26.15
N GLU A 97 -3.21 2.68 -26.89
CA GLU A 97 -2.03 3.29 -27.48
C GLU A 97 -1.07 3.85 -26.40
N ILE A 98 -1.57 4.25 -25.25
CA ILE A 98 -0.73 4.71 -24.13
C ILE A 98 -0.13 3.50 -23.40
N PRO A 99 1.21 3.37 -23.36
CA PRO A 99 1.87 2.29 -22.63
C PRO A 99 1.53 2.34 -21.13
N ASN A 100 1.60 1.19 -20.48
CA ASN A 100 1.47 1.08 -19.02
C ASN A 100 2.76 0.50 -18.45
N GLU A 101 3.65 1.37 -18.02
CA GLU A 101 4.94 1.00 -17.46
C GLU A 101 4.99 1.18 -15.94
N ASP A 102 4.25 2.16 -15.40
CA ASP A 102 4.28 2.58 -13.99
C ASP A 102 3.00 2.33 -13.19
N SER A 103 1.92 1.86 -13.84
CA SER A 103 0.60 1.70 -13.22
C SER A 103 0.09 0.25 -13.23
N ARG A 104 1.01 -0.75 -13.23
CA ARG A 104 0.66 -2.17 -13.36
C ARG A 104 0.21 -2.82 -12.06
N SER A 105 0.83 -2.47 -10.95
CA SER A 105 0.60 -3.10 -9.65
C SER A 105 -0.29 -2.22 -8.78
N LEU A 106 -1.59 -2.28 -9.00
CA LEU A 106 -2.57 -1.63 -8.14
C LEU A 106 -3.04 -2.62 -7.08
N GLU A 107 -2.92 -2.24 -5.82
CA GLU A 107 -3.54 -2.94 -4.71
C GLU A 107 -4.55 -2.04 -4.02
N PHE A 108 -5.80 -2.51 -3.91
CA PHE A 108 -6.86 -1.79 -3.23
C PHE A 108 -6.84 -2.09 -1.73
N ASP A 109 -6.66 -1.04 -0.91
CA ASP A 109 -6.68 -1.13 0.55
C ASP A 109 -7.21 0.16 1.21
N ASP A 110 -7.09 0.24 2.53
CA ASP A 110 -7.53 1.40 3.32
C ASP A 110 -6.77 2.69 3.00
N THR A 111 -5.52 2.59 2.52
CA THR A 111 -4.66 3.75 2.27
C THR A 111 -5.07 4.52 1.02
N ASN A 112 -5.65 3.83 0.05
CA ASN A 112 -6.12 4.43 -1.20
C ASN A 112 -7.65 4.48 -1.35
N LEU A 113 -8.40 4.10 -0.30
CA LEU A 113 -9.88 4.16 -0.32
C LEU A 113 -10.42 5.52 -0.76
N PHE A 114 -9.82 6.61 -0.29
CA PHE A 114 -10.24 7.99 -0.60
C PHE A 114 -9.32 8.70 -1.60
N SER A 115 -8.48 7.96 -2.32
CA SER A 115 -7.63 8.54 -3.37
C SER A 115 -8.45 9.00 -4.58
N LEU A 116 -8.07 10.13 -5.18
CA LEU A 116 -8.69 10.64 -6.40
C LEU A 116 -8.29 9.83 -7.64
N ASN A 117 -7.07 9.32 -7.64
CA ASN A 117 -6.57 8.31 -8.57
C ASN A 117 -5.86 7.23 -7.75
N ARG A 118 -6.22 5.96 -7.96
CA ARG A 118 -5.65 4.83 -7.22
C ARG A 118 -4.47 4.19 -7.94
N PHE A 119 -4.29 4.48 -9.21
CA PHE A 119 -3.13 3.98 -9.93
C PHE A 119 -1.84 4.58 -9.37
N PRO A 120 -0.78 3.76 -9.15
CA PRO A 120 0.45 4.22 -8.51
C PRO A 120 1.28 5.18 -9.37
N GLY A 121 1.07 5.14 -10.69
CA GLY A 121 1.78 5.97 -11.66
C GLY A 121 0.88 6.93 -12.42
N ASP A 122 1.41 7.51 -13.49
CA ASP A 122 0.71 8.47 -14.34
C ASP A 122 0.22 7.84 -15.66
N ASP A 123 0.59 6.60 -15.98
CA ASP A 123 0.20 5.96 -17.23
C ASP A 123 -1.28 5.60 -17.29
N ARG A 124 -1.91 5.44 -16.11
CA ARG A 124 -3.35 5.17 -16.00
C ARG A 124 -4.03 6.18 -15.10
N VAL A 125 -5.25 6.52 -15.45
CA VAL A 125 -6.14 7.37 -14.65
C VAL A 125 -7.41 6.61 -14.32
N GLU A 126 -7.95 6.88 -13.14
CA GLU A 126 -9.21 6.29 -12.70
C GLU A 126 -10.39 7.08 -13.27
N SER A 127 -11.17 6.43 -14.11
CA SER A 127 -12.22 7.04 -14.90
C SER A 127 -13.61 6.98 -14.25
N GLY A 128 -14.52 7.81 -14.77
CA GLY A 128 -15.94 7.78 -14.47
C GLY A 128 -16.36 8.33 -13.11
N PRO A 129 -17.67 8.66 -12.99
CA PRO A 129 -18.27 9.11 -11.73
C PRO A 129 -18.30 8.00 -10.69
N ARG A 130 -17.91 8.33 -9.45
CA ARG A 130 -17.85 7.37 -8.32
C ARG A 130 -18.06 8.04 -6.98
N ALA A 131 -18.43 7.22 -5.98
CA ALA A 131 -18.53 7.62 -4.59
C ALA A 131 -17.69 6.69 -3.71
N ASN A 132 -16.84 7.25 -2.86
CA ASN A 132 -16.10 6.53 -1.84
C ASN A 132 -16.78 6.79 -0.50
N LEU A 133 -17.23 5.73 0.16
CA LEU A 133 -17.94 5.81 1.45
C LEU A 133 -17.16 5.04 2.51
N GLY A 134 -17.02 5.64 3.69
CA GLY A 134 -16.34 4.95 4.78
C GLY A 134 -16.53 5.62 6.13
N VAL A 135 -15.91 5.00 7.13
CA VAL A 135 -15.88 5.48 8.51
C VAL A 135 -14.47 5.38 9.04
N LYS A 136 -14.01 6.44 9.71
CA LYS A 136 -12.80 6.44 10.52
C LYS A 136 -13.20 6.55 11.99
N ALA A 137 -12.74 5.62 12.82
CA ALA A 137 -12.95 5.66 14.26
C ALA A 137 -11.61 5.67 14.98
N SER A 138 -11.49 6.49 16.01
CA SER A 138 -10.25 6.62 16.78
C SER A 138 -10.55 6.71 18.27
N LEU A 139 -9.79 5.97 19.05
CA LEU A 139 -9.80 6.00 20.51
C LEU A 139 -8.41 6.39 20.99
N PHE A 140 -8.31 7.45 21.78
CA PHE A 140 -7.06 7.92 22.37
C PHE A 140 -7.14 7.80 23.90
N GLY A 141 -6.22 7.06 24.48
CA GLY A 141 -6.10 6.87 25.92
C GLY A 141 -5.30 7.96 26.62
N ALA A 142 -5.42 8.03 27.95
CA ALA A 142 -4.75 9.00 28.79
C ALA A 142 -3.21 8.94 28.72
N SER A 143 -2.67 7.75 28.53
CA SER A 143 -1.22 7.48 28.53
C SER A 143 -0.59 7.51 27.14
N GLY A 144 -1.30 8.11 26.15
CA GLY A 144 -0.79 8.23 24.78
C GLY A 144 -1.07 7.01 23.89
N GLY A 145 -1.68 5.94 24.41
CA GLY A 145 -2.11 4.81 23.60
C GLY A 145 -3.30 5.16 22.71
N TYR A 146 -3.40 4.48 21.54
CA TYR A 146 -4.50 4.73 20.61
C TYR A 146 -4.97 3.44 19.93
N THR A 147 -6.21 3.48 19.45
CA THR A 147 -6.78 2.49 18.53
C THR A 147 -7.45 3.25 17.39
N THR A 148 -7.19 2.86 16.16
CA THR A 148 -7.85 3.44 14.98
C THR A 148 -8.44 2.34 14.10
N LEU A 149 -9.61 2.62 13.56
CA LEU A 149 -10.29 1.78 12.58
C LEU A 149 -10.63 2.66 11.37
N THR A 150 -10.28 2.21 10.19
CA THR A 150 -10.75 2.75 8.91
C THR A 150 -11.45 1.62 8.16
N MET A 151 -12.61 1.87 7.61
CA MET A 151 -13.32 0.91 6.75
C MET A 151 -14.13 1.63 5.70
N GLY A 152 -14.33 0.98 4.55
CA GLY A 152 -15.17 1.57 3.51
C GLY A 152 -15.21 0.76 2.23
N GLN A 153 -15.89 1.35 1.25
CA GLN A 153 -16.19 0.77 -0.06
C GLN A 153 -16.32 1.87 -1.11
N VAL A 154 -16.08 1.52 -2.36
CA VAL A 154 -16.24 2.39 -3.53
C VAL A 154 -17.47 1.96 -4.32
N PHE A 155 -18.22 2.93 -4.82
CA PHE A 155 -19.38 2.73 -5.68
C PHE A 155 -19.16 3.47 -6.99
N ARG A 156 -19.35 2.78 -8.12
CA ARG A 156 -19.18 3.30 -9.47
C ARG A 156 -20.52 3.29 -10.23
N VAL A 157 -20.69 4.24 -11.11
CA VAL A 157 -21.88 4.26 -12.00
C VAL A 157 -21.76 3.21 -13.09
N ARG A 158 -20.55 2.91 -13.54
CA ARG A 158 -20.22 1.86 -14.52
C ARG A 158 -18.95 1.13 -14.10
N ASP A 159 -18.79 -0.09 -14.57
CA ASP A 159 -17.55 -0.85 -14.44
C ASP A 159 -16.41 -0.10 -15.15
N ASP A 160 -15.21 -0.29 -14.70
CA ASP A 160 -14.00 0.30 -15.29
C ASP A 160 -13.03 -0.82 -15.68
N ASP A 161 -12.99 -1.13 -16.96
CA ASP A 161 -12.16 -2.20 -17.53
C ASP A 161 -10.65 -1.96 -17.41
N THR A 162 -10.26 -0.78 -16.88
CA THR A 162 -8.85 -0.47 -16.60
C THR A 162 -8.33 -1.26 -15.40
N PHE A 163 -9.23 -1.65 -14.49
CA PHE A 163 -8.88 -2.48 -13.34
C PHE A 163 -8.85 -3.95 -13.73
N ALA A 164 -7.84 -4.66 -13.25
CA ALA A 164 -7.77 -6.10 -13.43
C ALA A 164 -8.94 -6.81 -12.72
N GLU A 165 -9.40 -7.92 -13.29
CA GLU A 165 -10.38 -8.78 -12.63
C GLU A 165 -9.86 -9.20 -11.25
N GLN A 166 -10.73 -9.22 -10.25
CA GLN A 166 -10.40 -9.52 -8.84
C GLN A 166 -9.49 -8.49 -8.15
N SER A 167 -9.18 -7.35 -8.78
CA SER A 167 -8.53 -6.22 -8.10
C SER A 167 -9.35 -5.67 -6.93
N GLY A 168 -10.63 -6.04 -6.87
CA GLY A 168 -11.61 -5.52 -5.93
C GLY A 168 -12.16 -4.15 -6.33
N LEU A 169 -11.85 -3.66 -7.55
CA LEU A 169 -12.32 -2.38 -8.12
C LEU A 169 -12.97 -2.53 -9.49
N ASP A 170 -13.05 -3.73 -10.00
CA ASP A 170 -13.48 -4.09 -11.36
C ASP A 170 -14.99 -3.97 -11.62
N ASP A 171 -15.82 -3.89 -10.58
CA ASP A 171 -17.29 -3.90 -10.65
C ASP A 171 -17.88 -2.56 -10.14
N HIS A 172 -19.20 -2.39 -10.25
CA HIS A 172 -19.97 -1.26 -9.73
C HIS A 172 -19.74 -1.00 -8.22
N ARG A 173 -19.44 -2.04 -7.45
CA ARG A 173 -19.09 -1.96 -6.05
C ARG A 173 -17.73 -2.61 -5.82
N SER A 174 -16.85 -1.89 -5.15
CA SER A 174 -15.57 -2.47 -4.76
C SER A 174 -15.73 -3.54 -3.68
N ASP A 175 -14.67 -4.28 -3.44
CA ASP A 175 -14.49 -5.03 -2.20
C ASP A 175 -14.53 -4.09 -0.98
N TYR A 176 -14.79 -4.65 0.19
CA TYR A 176 -14.66 -3.92 1.46
C TYR A 176 -13.19 -3.87 1.87
N VAL A 177 -12.71 -2.70 2.23
CA VAL A 177 -11.40 -2.54 2.83
C VAL A 177 -11.50 -2.07 4.26
N MET A 178 -10.62 -2.58 5.11
CA MET A 178 -10.59 -2.27 6.53
C MET A 178 -9.15 -2.28 7.04
N ALA A 179 -8.82 -1.32 7.90
CA ALA A 179 -7.58 -1.31 8.67
C ALA A 179 -7.88 -1.04 10.15
N LEU A 180 -7.36 -1.89 11.02
CA LEU A 180 -7.39 -1.74 12.47
C LEU A 180 -5.96 -1.59 12.97
N THR A 181 -5.69 -0.51 13.69
CA THR A 181 -4.43 -0.33 14.42
C THR A 181 -4.71 -0.22 15.91
N VAL A 182 -3.99 -0.97 16.72
CA VAL A 182 -4.06 -0.98 18.19
C VAL A 182 -2.66 -0.76 18.75
N SER A 183 -2.45 0.37 19.39
CA SER A 183 -1.17 0.76 20.01
C SER A 183 -1.44 1.31 21.42
N PRO A 184 -1.73 0.46 22.40
CA PRO A 184 -2.10 0.90 23.76
C PRO A 184 -0.90 1.44 24.55
N SER A 185 0.31 1.12 24.13
CA SER A 185 1.55 1.54 24.79
C SER A 185 2.73 1.52 23.82
N PRO A 186 3.87 2.14 24.13
CA PRO A 186 5.08 2.07 23.29
C PRO A 186 5.69 0.66 23.13
N PHE A 187 5.16 -0.32 23.87
CA PHE A 187 5.65 -1.69 23.87
C PHE A 187 4.83 -2.64 23.03
N PHE A 188 3.73 -2.18 22.46
CA PHE A 188 2.79 -3.03 21.72
C PHE A 188 2.18 -2.25 20.55
N ASP A 189 2.33 -2.79 19.34
CA ASP A 189 1.67 -2.31 18.13
C ASP A 189 1.10 -3.50 17.37
N LEU A 190 -0.16 -3.40 16.99
CA LEU A 190 -0.85 -4.32 16.10
C LEU A 190 -1.51 -3.52 14.98
N THR A 191 -1.23 -3.85 13.74
CA THR A 191 -1.98 -3.35 12.59
C THR A 191 -2.48 -4.53 11.78
N ASN A 192 -3.77 -4.55 11.50
CA ASN A 192 -4.38 -5.53 10.61
C ASN A 192 -5.10 -4.83 9.48
N ARG A 193 -4.79 -5.16 8.22
CA ARG A 193 -5.45 -4.70 7.01
C ARG A 193 -6.14 -5.87 6.34
N LEU A 194 -7.37 -5.66 5.93
CA LEU A 194 -8.23 -6.68 5.32
C LEU A 194 -8.85 -6.14 4.04
N ARG A 195 -8.94 -7.00 3.02
CA ARG A 195 -9.85 -6.84 1.90
C ARG A 195 -10.79 -8.04 1.86
N LEU A 196 -12.09 -7.77 1.86
CA LEU A 196 -13.14 -8.78 1.84
C LEU A 196 -13.94 -8.65 0.55
N ASP A 197 -14.21 -9.78 -0.08
CA ASP A 197 -15.05 -9.84 -1.27
C ASP A 197 -16.42 -9.17 -1.03
N ARG A 198 -16.85 -8.37 -1.99
CA ARG A 198 -18.09 -7.57 -1.96
C ARG A 198 -19.37 -8.39 -1.82
N ASN A 199 -19.40 -9.65 -2.23
CA ASN A 199 -20.58 -10.49 -2.26
C ASN A 199 -20.54 -11.60 -1.20
N SER A 200 -19.42 -12.31 -1.10
CA SER A 200 -19.25 -13.46 -0.22
C SER A 200 -18.65 -13.13 1.14
N PHE A 201 -18.05 -11.93 1.31
CA PHE A 201 -17.24 -11.56 2.46
C PHE A 201 -16.04 -12.49 2.68
N SER A 202 -15.66 -13.28 1.67
CA SER A 202 -14.44 -14.07 1.74
C SER A 202 -13.22 -13.17 1.83
N LEU A 203 -12.20 -13.65 2.50
CA LEU A 203 -10.96 -12.92 2.72
C LEU A 203 -10.10 -12.97 1.45
N ARG A 204 -9.93 -11.82 0.78
CA ARG A 204 -9.11 -11.67 -0.43
C ARG A 204 -7.68 -11.26 -0.10
N ARG A 205 -7.52 -10.46 0.95
CA ARG A 205 -6.23 -9.99 1.44
C ARG A 205 -6.27 -9.87 2.94
N ASN A 206 -5.20 -10.31 3.59
CA ASN A 206 -4.99 -10.14 5.02
C ASN A 206 -3.52 -9.80 5.28
N GLU A 207 -3.30 -8.66 5.90
CA GLU A 207 -1.98 -8.26 6.37
C GLU A 207 -2.04 -8.00 7.87
N VAL A 208 -1.18 -8.66 8.60
CA VAL A 208 -1.02 -8.45 10.03
C VAL A 208 0.41 -8.03 10.32
N TYR A 209 0.57 -6.88 10.90
CA TYR A 209 1.83 -6.44 11.49
C TYR A 209 1.68 -6.39 13.00
N PHE A 210 2.58 -7.05 13.69
CA PHE A 210 2.60 -7.11 15.15
C PHE A 210 4.00 -6.80 15.65
N SER A 211 4.11 -5.95 16.67
CA SER A 211 5.36 -5.57 17.30
C SER A 211 5.20 -5.53 18.80
N ILE A 212 6.08 -6.19 19.53
CA ILE A 212 6.03 -6.26 21.00
C ILE A 212 7.43 -6.17 21.60
N GLY A 213 7.50 -5.58 22.78
CA GLY A 213 8.66 -5.55 23.63
C GLY A 213 9.19 -4.13 23.90
N PRO A 214 10.04 -3.98 24.92
CA PRO A 214 10.70 -2.73 25.23
C PRO A 214 11.74 -2.36 24.16
N ARG A 215 12.24 -1.13 24.20
CA ARG A 215 13.21 -0.62 23.20
C ARG A 215 14.49 -1.47 23.10
N PHE A 216 14.91 -2.11 24.18
CA PHE A 216 16.10 -2.96 24.17
C PHE A 216 15.86 -4.38 23.65
N LEU A 217 14.61 -4.85 23.60
CA LEU A 217 14.24 -6.17 23.10
C LEU A 217 12.91 -6.07 22.33
N ARG A 218 12.98 -5.99 21.00
CA ARG A 218 11.81 -5.81 20.13
C ARG A 218 11.65 -7.03 19.23
N PHE A 219 10.50 -7.66 19.31
CA PHE A 219 10.06 -8.69 18.38
C PHE A 219 9.01 -8.11 17.43
N ASN A 220 9.19 -8.37 16.14
CA ASN A 220 8.22 -8.01 15.13
C ASN A 220 7.85 -9.24 14.31
N THR A 221 6.58 -9.33 13.94
CA THR A 221 6.09 -10.31 12.98
C THR A 221 5.20 -9.63 11.95
N SER A 222 5.29 -10.05 10.71
CA SER A 222 4.44 -9.60 9.61
C SER A 222 3.93 -10.83 8.88
N TYR A 223 2.62 -10.95 8.79
CA TYR A 223 1.95 -11.98 8.02
C TYR A 223 1.23 -11.32 6.86
N ILE A 224 1.34 -11.90 5.67
CA ILE A 224 0.62 -11.48 4.47
C ILE A 224 0.00 -12.69 3.80
N SER A 225 -1.28 -12.59 3.48
CA SER A 225 -2.03 -13.53 2.66
C SER A 225 -2.74 -12.76 1.56
N LEU A 226 -2.42 -13.10 0.32
CA LEU A 226 -3.02 -12.56 -0.89
C LEU A 226 -3.59 -13.70 -1.72
N GLU A 227 -4.86 -13.61 -2.09
CA GLU A 227 -5.44 -14.52 -3.07
C GLU A 227 -4.92 -14.15 -4.47
N ARG A 228 -4.75 -15.15 -5.33
CA ARG A 228 -4.22 -14.95 -6.69
C ARG A 228 -5.17 -14.09 -7.52
N GLU A 229 -4.66 -13.08 -8.20
CA GLU A 229 -5.35 -12.41 -9.30
C GLU A 229 -5.18 -13.24 -10.58
N GLN A 230 -6.30 -13.69 -11.17
CA GLN A 230 -6.27 -14.61 -12.31
C GLN A 230 -5.73 -14.00 -13.62
N THR A 231 -5.67 -12.68 -13.73
CA THR A 231 -5.34 -11.97 -14.98
C THR A 231 -3.95 -11.37 -15.03
N SER A 232 -3.21 -11.32 -13.92
CA SER A 232 -1.82 -10.85 -13.96
C SER A 232 -0.87 -12.03 -13.81
N ASP A 233 -0.03 -12.27 -14.82
CA ASP A 233 1.09 -13.23 -14.72
C ASP A 233 2.11 -12.85 -13.63
N GLU A 234 1.97 -11.67 -13.01
CA GLU A 234 2.92 -11.10 -12.06
C GLU A 234 2.53 -11.30 -10.59
N LEU A 235 1.23 -11.57 -10.27
CA LEU A 235 0.76 -11.69 -8.88
C LEU A 235 0.27 -13.13 -8.59
N GLU A 236 1.19 -13.98 -8.21
CA GLU A 236 0.85 -15.30 -7.64
C GLU A 236 0.23 -15.16 -6.24
N ALA A 237 -0.63 -16.13 -5.88
CA ALA A 237 -1.09 -16.26 -4.50
C ALA A 237 0.12 -16.29 -3.55
N ARG A 238 0.05 -15.50 -2.50
CA ARG A 238 1.16 -15.33 -1.57
C ARG A 238 0.67 -15.52 -0.15
N GLU A 239 1.35 -16.35 0.59
CA GLU A 239 1.13 -16.51 2.02
C GLU A 239 2.46 -16.61 2.73
N GLU A 240 2.85 -15.54 3.41
CA GLU A 240 4.18 -15.43 3.99
C GLU A 240 4.15 -14.93 5.43
N LEU A 241 5.08 -15.44 6.21
CA LEU A 241 5.36 -15.00 7.57
C LEU A 241 6.80 -14.51 7.67
N TYR A 242 6.96 -13.26 8.07
CA TYR A 242 8.25 -12.66 8.39
C TYR A 242 8.33 -12.39 9.89
N ASN A 243 9.42 -12.82 10.53
CA ASN A 243 9.71 -12.54 11.93
C ASN A 243 11.06 -11.84 12.04
N SER A 244 11.17 -10.90 12.95
CA SER A 244 12.43 -10.28 13.29
C SER A 244 12.54 -10.00 14.79
N LEU A 245 13.73 -10.19 15.30
CA LEU A 245 14.11 -9.89 16.69
C LEU A 245 15.28 -8.93 16.69
N ARG A 246 15.16 -7.85 17.44
CA ARG A 246 16.26 -6.94 17.74
C ARG A 246 16.48 -6.91 19.24
N TRP A 247 17.68 -7.25 19.66
CA TRP A 247 18.08 -7.25 21.07
C TRP A 247 19.31 -6.37 21.28
N GLN A 248 19.15 -5.29 22.00
CA GLN A 248 20.24 -4.46 22.49
C GLN A 248 20.76 -5.06 23.79
N ILE A 249 21.79 -5.89 23.67
CA ILE A 249 22.40 -6.65 24.78
C ILE A 249 23.06 -5.69 25.77
N SER A 250 23.70 -4.64 25.25
CA SER A 250 24.30 -3.55 26.01
C SER A 250 24.25 -2.25 25.21
N GLU A 251 24.80 -1.16 25.75
CA GLU A 251 24.87 0.14 25.04
C GLU A 251 25.58 0.03 23.69
N ARG A 252 26.51 -0.92 23.54
CA ARG A 252 27.37 -1.09 22.38
C ARG A 252 27.04 -2.32 21.52
N TRP A 253 26.34 -3.31 22.07
CA TRP A 253 26.08 -4.57 21.39
C TRP A 253 24.61 -4.74 21.03
N ILE A 254 24.36 -5.06 19.76
CA ILE A 254 23.04 -5.32 19.23
C ILE A 254 23.08 -6.67 18.51
N ALA A 255 22.19 -7.58 18.91
CA ALA A 255 21.92 -8.82 18.19
C ALA A 255 20.62 -8.68 17.40
N THR A 256 20.59 -9.29 16.21
CA THR A 256 19.41 -9.37 15.35
C THR A 256 19.20 -10.79 14.88
N ALA A 257 17.96 -11.19 14.69
CA ALA A 257 17.60 -12.44 14.02
C ALA A 257 16.39 -12.17 13.14
N GLU A 258 16.33 -12.82 11.97
CA GLU A 258 15.21 -12.71 11.05
C GLU A 258 14.89 -14.05 10.41
N SER A 259 13.65 -14.24 10.03
CA SER A 259 13.14 -15.43 9.37
C SER A 259 11.99 -15.05 8.45
N ARG A 260 12.02 -15.52 7.21
CA ARG A 260 10.91 -15.38 6.24
C ARG A 260 10.54 -16.75 5.72
N ARG A 261 9.26 -17.08 5.80
CA ARG A 261 8.73 -18.38 5.42
C ARG A 261 7.51 -18.21 4.52
N ASP A 262 7.46 -19.00 3.46
CA ASP A 262 6.26 -19.25 2.66
C ASP A 262 5.41 -20.32 3.39
N LEU A 263 4.14 -20.00 3.64
CA LEU A 263 3.21 -20.87 4.38
C LEU A 263 2.27 -21.66 3.46
N ARG A 264 2.36 -21.49 2.13
CA ARG A 264 1.59 -22.29 1.16
C ARG A 264 1.96 -23.77 1.27
N ASP A 265 1.11 -24.64 0.70
CA ASP A 265 1.27 -26.11 0.81
C ASP A 265 2.64 -26.61 0.32
N ASP A 266 3.17 -26.05 -0.77
CA ASP A 266 4.52 -26.34 -1.29
C ASP A 266 5.58 -25.36 -0.80
N GLY A 267 5.25 -24.56 0.20
CA GLY A 267 6.08 -23.51 0.74
C GLY A 267 7.21 -24.04 1.64
N GLY A 268 7.96 -23.12 2.22
CA GLY A 268 9.07 -23.47 3.11
C GLY A 268 9.81 -22.25 3.61
N GLN A 269 10.97 -22.49 4.21
CA GLN A 269 11.84 -21.41 4.62
C GLN A 269 12.39 -20.69 3.38
N ILE A 270 12.13 -19.37 3.26
CA ILE A 270 12.66 -18.52 2.19
C ILE A 270 14.05 -18.03 2.58
N ARG A 271 14.15 -17.44 3.78
CA ARG A 271 15.37 -16.81 4.26
C ARG A 271 15.43 -16.86 5.79
N ALA A 272 16.62 -17.05 6.33
CA ALA A 272 16.89 -16.88 7.75
C ALA A 272 18.25 -16.21 7.94
N GLY A 273 18.35 -15.33 8.93
CA GLY A 273 19.57 -14.59 9.20
C GLY A 273 19.74 -14.28 10.70
N ALA A 274 20.98 -14.12 11.09
CA ALA A 274 21.35 -13.63 12.42
C ALA A 274 22.54 -12.68 12.29
N GLY A 275 22.55 -11.64 13.12
CA GLY A 275 23.59 -10.64 13.10
C GLY A 275 23.99 -10.21 14.51
N LEU A 276 25.24 -9.83 14.65
CA LEU A 276 25.78 -9.20 15.83
C LEU A 276 26.52 -7.95 15.43
N GLN A 277 26.22 -6.84 16.08
CA GLN A 277 26.79 -5.55 15.78
C GLN A 277 27.37 -4.92 17.06
N TYR A 278 28.57 -4.41 16.95
CA TYR A 278 29.20 -3.53 17.93
C TYR A 278 29.24 -2.11 17.40
N LEU A 279 28.84 -1.14 18.21
CA LEU A 279 28.86 0.29 17.89
C LEU A 279 29.47 1.06 19.06
N ASP A 280 30.49 1.84 18.81
CA ASP A 280 31.09 2.77 19.72
C ASP A 280 31.19 4.15 19.07
N GLU A 281 31.64 5.18 19.78
CA GLU A 281 31.77 6.55 19.29
C GLU A 281 32.70 6.67 18.06
N CYS A 282 33.70 5.79 17.95
CA CYS A 282 34.72 5.83 16.91
C CYS A 282 34.60 4.68 15.90
N ILE A 283 34.12 3.53 16.31
CA ILE A 283 34.19 2.29 15.51
C ILE A 283 32.85 1.57 15.54
N GLY A 284 32.41 1.12 14.37
CA GLY A 284 31.33 0.15 14.22
C GLY A 284 31.86 -1.13 13.59
N PHE A 285 31.47 -2.28 14.14
CA PHE A 285 31.74 -3.59 13.56
C PHE A 285 30.45 -4.41 13.54
N GLY A 286 30.21 -5.13 12.46
CA GLY A 286 29.06 -6.02 12.35
C GLY A 286 29.39 -7.28 11.57
N ILE A 287 28.82 -8.39 12.01
CA ILE A 287 28.78 -9.66 11.29
C ILE A 287 27.33 -10.08 11.11
N THR A 288 26.96 -10.48 9.92
CA THR A 288 25.65 -11.01 9.60
C THR A 288 25.82 -12.30 8.82
N VAL A 289 25.19 -13.36 9.28
CA VAL A 289 25.07 -14.65 8.58
C VAL A 289 23.65 -14.76 8.07
N GLU A 290 23.51 -15.01 6.79
CA GLU A 290 22.21 -15.11 6.12
C GLU A 290 22.21 -16.37 5.24
N ARG A 291 21.12 -17.12 5.31
CA ARG A 291 20.87 -18.25 4.43
C ARG A 291 19.60 -18.02 3.62
N ASN A 292 19.73 -18.07 2.31
CA ASN A 292 18.64 -18.14 1.36
C ASN A 292 18.38 -19.62 1.04
N PHE A 293 17.12 -20.04 1.13
CA PHE A 293 16.68 -21.42 0.90
C PHE A 293 15.96 -21.57 -0.45
N THR A 294 15.61 -20.46 -1.10
CA THR A 294 14.87 -20.50 -2.37
C THR A 294 15.75 -21.00 -3.49
N ARG A 295 15.14 -21.79 -4.37
CA ARG A 295 15.70 -22.21 -5.65
C ARG A 295 14.79 -21.67 -6.74
N ASP A 296 15.30 -20.80 -7.59
CA ASP A 296 14.57 -20.27 -8.73
C ASP A 296 15.51 -20.20 -9.93
N ARG A 297 15.15 -20.93 -11.01
CA ARG A 297 15.92 -21.03 -12.27
C ARG A 297 17.43 -21.20 -12.00
N ASP A 298 18.19 -20.11 -12.10
CA ASP A 298 19.64 -20.07 -11.97
C ASP A 298 20.12 -19.71 -10.54
N VAL A 299 19.18 -19.51 -9.59
CA VAL A 299 19.50 -19.16 -8.21
C VAL A 299 19.45 -20.41 -7.33
N GLU A 300 20.61 -20.79 -6.79
CA GLU A 300 20.75 -21.91 -5.84
C GLU A 300 20.70 -21.41 -4.38
N PRO A 301 20.22 -22.23 -3.44
CA PRO A 301 20.31 -21.93 -2.01
C PRO A 301 21.74 -21.58 -1.61
N SER A 302 21.90 -20.47 -0.91
CA SER A 302 23.23 -19.95 -0.58
C SER A 302 23.31 -19.49 0.88
N THR A 303 24.51 -19.53 1.42
CA THR A 303 24.81 -18.94 2.72
C THR A 303 25.83 -17.85 2.53
N SER A 304 25.53 -16.64 2.99
CA SER A 304 26.43 -15.50 2.96
C SER A 304 26.82 -15.08 4.38
N VAL A 305 28.07 -14.65 4.50
CA VAL A 305 28.58 -14.03 5.73
C VAL A 305 29.07 -12.64 5.34
N ASN A 306 28.44 -11.63 5.90
CA ASN A 306 28.75 -10.24 5.62
C ASN A 306 29.43 -9.60 6.82
N PHE A 307 30.53 -8.93 6.56
CA PHE A 307 31.27 -8.14 7.55
C PHE A 307 31.06 -6.66 7.21
N ARG A 308 30.69 -5.86 8.19
CA ARG A 308 30.58 -4.42 8.08
C ARG A 308 31.55 -3.77 9.04
N PHE A 309 32.34 -2.85 8.55
CA PHE A 309 33.22 -2.01 9.35
C PHE A 309 32.91 -0.55 9.10
N LEU A 310 32.73 0.23 10.15
CA LEU A 310 32.41 1.64 10.10
C LEU A 310 33.44 2.39 10.94
N LEU A 311 34.03 3.42 10.38
CA LEU A 311 34.82 4.40 11.12
C LEU A 311 33.98 5.66 11.23
N GLN A 312 33.75 6.12 12.46
CA GLN A 312 32.99 7.33 12.76
C GLN A 312 33.98 8.42 13.21
N ASN A 313 33.67 9.66 12.89
CA ASN A 313 34.48 10.83 13.30
C ASN A 313 35.94 10.83 12.81
N LEU A 314 36.19 10.36 11.62
CA LEU A 314 37.45 10.59 10.93
C LEU A 314 37.42 11.97 10.27
N GLY A 315 37.73 13.04 11.04
CA GLY A 315 38.07 14.40 10.59
C GLY A 315 36.91 15.23 10.08
#